data_98b7d1e950e6ce35024c16f048f55ff2
#
_entry.id   98b7d1e950e6ce35024c16f048f55ff2
#
_cell.length_a   1.000
_cell.length_b   1.000
_cell.length_c   1.000
_cell.angle_alpha   90.00
_cell.angle_beta   90.00
_cell.angle_gamma   90.00
#
_symmetry.space_group_name_H-M   'P 1'
#
loop_
_entity.id
_entity.type
_entity.pdbx_description
1 polymer ?
#
loop_
_entity_poly.entity_id
_entity_poly.type
_entity_poly.pdbx_seq_one_letter_code
_entity_poly.pdbx_strand_id
1 'polypeptide(L)'
;MKRLSVILISFLLYLPLSAQFKGTVYIDADQSGIFNKGDKPLAGVMVTDGLNVVKTDKKGRFSLPGFEKTRFITITTPAGYETQHFYLPVKENRKSYDFLLTESERTKSEEHSFVQITDTEVTGGMGRWVTDLQQYIKNEKPAFLIHTGDICYEPGLTMHNQ
;
A
#
# COMPACT_ATOMS: atom_id res chain seq x y z
N MET A 1 -6.64 -40.37 42.72
CA MET A 1 -6.19 -38.98 42.59
C MET A 1 -5.13 -38.85 41.49
N LYS A 2 -5.46 -39.10 40.21
CA LYS A 2 -4.50 -39.01 39.07
C LYS A 2 -5.15 -38.54 37.76
N ARG A 3 -6.23 -37.75 37.80
CA ARG A 3 -6.93 -37.30 36.56
C ARG A 3 -7.03 -35.78 36.40
N LEU A 4 -6.36 -34.97 37.23
CA LEU A 4 -6.46 -33.51 37.18
C LEU A 4 -5.30 -32.82 36.41
N SER A 5 -4.24 -33.54 36.06
CA SER A 5 -3.04 -32.97 35.47
C SER A 5 -3.05 -32.86 33.93
N VAL A 6 -4.01 -33.47 33.23
CA VAL A 6 -4.06 -33.50 31.75
C VAL A 6 -4.80 -32.31 31.15
N ILE A 7 -5.68 -31.66 31.93
CA ILE A 7 -6.49 -30.53 31.41
C ILE A 7 -5.71 -29.21 31.40
N LEU A 8 -4.66 -29.07 32.20
CA LEU A 8 -3.91 -27.79 32.28
C LEU A 8 -2.93 -27.57 31.12
N ILE A 9 -2.53 -28.63 30.41
CA ILE A 9 -1.56 -28.53 29.29
C ILE A 9 -2.21 -28.14 27.98
N SER A 10 -3.54 -28.36 27.84
CA SER A 10 -4.26 -28.03 26.59
C SER A 10 -4.61 -26.52 26.45
N PHE A 11 -4.50 -25.75 27.53
CA PHE A 11 -4.83 -24.30 27.51
C PHE A 11 -3.66 -23.38 27.17
N LEU A 12 -2.44 -23.92 27.17
CA LEU A 12 -1.20 -23.14 26.90
C LEU A 12 -0.82 -23.01 25.40
N LEU A 13 -1.59 -23.64 24.50
CA LEU A 13 -1.30 -23.64 23.05
C LEU A 13 -2.09 -22.61 22.23
N TYR A 14 -2.95 -21.80 22.86
CA TYR A 14 -3.58 -20.64 22.22
C TYR A 14 -2.81 -19.36 22.57
N LEU A 15 -1.53 -19.29 22.23
CA LEU A 15 -0.88 -17.98 22.09
C LEU A 15 -1.48 -17.35 20.83
N PRO A 16 -2.20 -16.23 20.93
CA PRO A 16 -2.65 -15.52 19.74
C PRO A 16 -1.40 -15.16 18.95
N LEU A 17 -1.32 -15.62 17.70
CA LEU A 17 -0.28 -15.20 16.78
C LEU A 17 -0.38 -13.67 16.70
N SER A 18 0.52 -13.00 17.41
CA SER A 18 0.52 -11.51 17.43
C SER A 18 0.78 -11.07 16.01
N ALA A 19 -0.10 -10.21 15.49
CA ALA A 19 0.10 -9.66 14.18
C ALA A 19 1.45 -8.94 14.10
N GLN A 20 2.24 -9.32 13.13
CA GLN A 20 3.58 -8.77 12.93
C GLN A 20 3.52 -7.33 12.39
N PHE A 21 2.54 -7.03 11.54
CA PHE A 21 2.35 -5.71 10.96
C PHE A 21 0.96 -5.17 11.27
N LYS A 22 0.91 -3.94 11.74
CA LYS A 22 -0.33 -3.24 12.06
C LYS A 22 -0.25 -1.78 11.65
N GLY A 23 -1.38 -1.16 11.41
CA GLY A 23 -1.45 0.25 11.06
C GLY A 23 -2.88 0.72 10.90
N THR A 24 -3.02 1.95 10.45
CA THR A 24 -4.30 2.60 10.22
C THR A 24 -4.28 3.33 8.88
N VAL A 25 -5.42 3.36 8.22
CA VAL A 25 -5.64 4.14 7.00
C VAL A 25 -6.54 5.31 7.34
N TYR A 26 -6.13 6.52 6.97
CA TYR A 26 -6.81 7.78 7.27
C TYR A 26 -7.11 8.57 6.01
N ILE A 27 -8.15 9.39 6.08
CA ILE A 27 -8.39 10.49 5.14
C ILE A 27 -7.71 11.72 5.75
N ASP A 28 -6.69 12.24 5.07
CA ASP A 28 -5.99 13.48 5.39
C ASP A 28 -6.88 14.67 5.00
N ALA A 29 -7.68 15.13 5.94
CA ALA A 29 -8.74 16.11 5.67
C ALA A 29 -8.21 17.52 5.41
N ASP A 30 -7.06 17.87 5.98
CA ASP A 30 -6.41 19.18 5.84
C ASP A 30 -5.20 19.18 4.90
N GLN A 31 -4.91 18.03 4.28
CA GLN A 31 -3.78 17.81 3.37
C GLN A 31 -2.42 18.14 4.01
N SER A 32 -2.31 17.93 5.32
CA SER A 32 -1.08 18.19 6.07
C SER A 32 0.04 17.18 5.82
N GLY A 33 -0.29 16.00 5.30
CA GLY A 33 0.63 14.89 5.08
C GLY A 33 1.02 14.15 6.35
N ILE A 34 0.45 14.50 7.50
CA ILE A 34 0.68 13.85 8.80
C ILE A 34 -0.64 13.61 9.52
N PHE A 35 -0.76 12.47 10.18
CA PHE A 35 -1.96 12.17 10.96
C PHE A 35 -2.17 13.20 12.08
N ASN A 36 -3.38 13.76 12.14
CA ASN A 36 -3.77 14.72 13.15
C ASN A 36 -5.25 14.55 13.59
N LYS A 37 -5.72 15.37 14.53
CA LYS A 37 -7.06 15.27 15.11
C LYS A 37 -8.20 15.48 14.10
N GLY A 38 -7.95 16.14 12.97
CA GLY A 38 -8.94 16.41 11.92
C GLY A 38 -9.18 15.24 10.99
N ASP A 39 -8.24 14.29 10.96
CA ASP A 39 -8.27 13.15 10.04
C ASP A 39 -9.31 12.13 10.44
N LYS A 40 -9.85 11.46 9.42
CA LYS A 40 -10.90 10.46 9.59
C LYS A 40 -10.38 9.07 9.24
N PRO A 41 -10.66 8.05 10.06
CA PRO A 41 -10.31 6.69 9.71
C PRO A 41 -11.10 6.21 8.49
N LEU A 42 -10.43 5.48 7.57
CA LEU A 42 -11.05 4.92 6.37
C LEU A 42 -11.17 3.39 6.49
N ALA A 43 -12.43 2.93 6.57
CA ALA A 43 -12.75 1.51 6.64
C ALA A 43 -12.80 0.88 5.24
N GLY A 44 -12.61 -0.45 5.17
CA GLY A 44 -12.79 -1.24 3.95
C GLY A 44 -11.63 -1.19 2.96
N VAL A 45 -10.53 -0.50 3.28
CA VAL A 45 -9.33 -0.46 2.44
C VAL A 45 -8.62 -1.81 2.49
N MET A 46 -8.29 -2.37 1.34
CA MET A 46 -7.52 -3.60 1.28
C MET A 46 -6.04 -3.31 1.53
N VAL A 47 -5.46 -4.10 2.43
CA VAL A 47 -4.04 -4.03 2.83
C VAL A 47 -3.42 -5.41 2.70
N THR A 48 -2.22 -5.48 2.17
CA THR A 48 -1.50 -6.74 1.94
C THR A 48 -0.03 -6.66 2.37
N ASP A 49 0.50 -7.79 2.80
CA ASP A 49 1.93 -8.02 3.02
C ASP A 49 2.62 -8.75 1.84
N GLY A 50 1.86 -8.97 0.75
CA GLY A 50 2.29 -9.71 -0.44
C GLY A 50 1.76 -11.14 -0.49
N LEU A 51 1.29 -11.71 0.63
CA LEU A 51 0.68 -13.03 0.72
C LEU A 51 -0.73 -12.95 1.32
N ASN A 52 -0.85 -12.26 2.44
CA ASN A 52 -2.11 -12.09 3.15
C ASN A 52 -2.79 -10.79 2.75
N VAL A 53 -4.11 -10.78 2.68
CA VAL A 53 -4.92 -9.59 2.38
C VAL A 53 -5.97 -9.44 3.47
N VAL A 54 -6.06 -8.24 4.04
CA VAL A 54 -7.08 -7.88 5.03
C VAL A 54 -7.77 -6.58 4.63
N LYS A 55 -8.93 -6.30 5.23
CA LYS A 55 -9.61 -5.00 5.10
C LYS A 55 -9.49 -4.21 6.41
N THR A 56 -9.37 -2.90 6.30
CA THR A 56 -9.43 -2.03 7.48
C THR A 56 -10.79 -2.09 8.16
N ASP A 57 -10.79 -2.04 9.49
CA ASP A 57 -11.98 -2.02 10.33
C ASP A 57 -12.68 -0.63 10.31
N LYS A 58 -13.79 -0.47 11.07
CA LYS A 58 -14.51 0.81 11.17
C LYS A 58 -13.68 1.96 11.75
N LYS A 59 -12.54 1.65 12.38
CA LYS A 59 -11.57 2.64 12.89
C LYS A 59 -10.35 2.78 11.96
N GLY A 60 -10.46 2.30 10.72
CA GLY A 60 -9.38 2.33 9.73
C GLY A 60 -8.21 1.40 10.02
N ARG A 61 -8.28 0.54 11.05
CA ARG A 61 -7.15 -0.28 11.52
C ARG A 61 -7.07 -1.60 10.78
N PHE A 62 -5.87 -2.06 10.57
CA PHE A 62 -5.57 -3.38 10.05
C PHE A 62 -4.49 -4.10 10.86
N SER A 63 -4.40 -5.40 10.62
CA SER A 63 -3.44 -6.29 11.28
C SER A 63 -3.14 -7.47 10.35
N LEU A 64 -1.87 -7.65 10.01
CA LEU A 64 -1.37 -8.69 9.11
C LEU A 64 -0.37 -9.59 9.85
N PRO A 65 -0.41 -10.93 9.63
CA PRO A 65 0.53 -11.84 10.26
C PRO A 65 1.96 -11.68 9.74
N GLY A 66 2.10 -11.20 8.51
CA GLY A 66 3.39 -11.20 7.82
C GLY A 66 3.82 -12.60 7.39
N PHE A 67 4.91 -12.68 6.64
CA PHE A 67 5.61 -13.89 6.29
C PHE A 67 7.10 -13.58 6.04
N GLU A 68 7.95 -14.59 5.95
CA GLU A 68 9.41 -14.45 5.86
C GLU A 68 9.89 -13.50 4.74
N LYS A 69 9.17 -13.50 3.60
CA LYS A 69 9.54 -12.68 2.44
C LYS A 69 8.85 -11.34 2.36
N THR A 70 8.11 -10.92 3.41
CA THR A 70 7.46 -9.59 3.43
C THR A 70 8.50 -8.48 3.32
N ARG A 71 8.41 -7.68 2.27
CA ARG A 71 9.29 -6.52 2.03
C ARG A 71 8.54 -5.21 2.14
N PHE A 72 7.26 -5.22 1.84
CA PHE A 72 6.40 -4.04 1.81
C PHE A 72 5.05 -4.35 2.41
N ILE A 73 4.44 -3.35 3.03
CA ILE A 73 3.01 -3.33 3.32
C ILE A 73 2.37 -2.39 2.31
N THR A 74 1.35 -2.87 1.61
CA THR A 74 0.77 -2.18 0.45
C THR A 74 -0.73 -2.04 0.63
N ILE A 75 -1.29 -0.92 0.18
CA ILE A 75 -2.75 -0.73 0.11
C ILE A 75 -3.22 -0.72 -1.35
N THR A 76 -4.47 -1.15 -1.57
CA THR A 76 -5.19 -0.84 -2.79
C THR A 76 -5.91 0.48 -2.57
N THR A 77 -5.47 1.54 -3.25
CA THR A 77 -6.11 2.86 -3.14
C THR A 77 -7.56 2.78 -3.65
N PRO A 78 -8.56 3.08 -2.82
CA PRO A 78 -9.96 3.00 -3.24
C PRO A 78 -10.31 4.09 -4.26
N ALA A 79 -11.35 3.86 -5.07
CA ALA A 79 -11.94 4.90 -5.91
C ALA A 79 -12.38 6.10 -5.07
N GLY A 80 -12.21 7.30 -5.59
CA GLY A 80 -12.48 8.56 -4.89
C GLY A 80 -11.35 9.04 -4.00
N TYR A 81 -10.22 8.33 -3.96
CA TYR A 81 -9.05 8.70 -3.16
C TYR A 81 -7.76 8.64 -3.98
N GLU A 82 -6.75 9.34 -3.49
CA GLU A 82 -5.36 9.25 -3.95
C GLU A 82 -4.41 9.25 -2.75
N THR A 83 -3.19 8.77 -2.95
CA THR A 83 -2.14 8.75 -1.92
C THR A 83 -0.77 8.95 -2.55
N GLN A 84 0.14 9.59 -1.83
CA GLN A 84 1.55 9.69 -2.25
C GLN A 84 2.28 8.35 -2.06
N HIS A 85 1.85 7.54 -1.10
CA HIS A 85 2.52 6.30 -0.74
C HIS A 85 1.50 5.17 -0.61
N PHE A 86 1.33 4.38 -1.66
CA PHE A 86 0.48 3.17 -1.61
C PHE A 86 1.22 1.95 -1.05
N TYR A 87 2.53 2.06 -0.80
CA TYR A 87 3.34 1.02 -0.14
C TYR A 87 4.32 1.64 0.86
N LEU A 88 4.64 0.87 1.89
CA LEU A 88 5.64 1.23 2.90
C LEU A 88 6.62 0.08 3.07
N PRO A 89 7.94 0.32 2.97
CA PRO A 89 8.95 -0.71 3.16
C PRO A 89 8.95 -1.20 4.61
N VAL A 90 9.12 -2.51 4.77
CA VAL A 90 9.31 -3.12 6.10
C VAL A 90 10.65 -2.68 6.67
N LYS A 91 10.63 -2.15 7.90
CA LYS A 91 11.82 -1.72 8.64
C LYS A 91 11.73 -2.26 10.06
N GLU A 92 12.85 -2.76 10.61
CA GLU A 92 12.93 -3.36 11.95
C GLU A 92 12.33 -2.47 13.06
N ASN A 93 12.55 -1.16 13.00
CA ASN A 93 12.12 -0.22 14.04
C ASN A 93 10.76 0.42 13.76
N ARG A 94 10.04 0.03 12.70
CA ARG A 94 8.75 0.62 12.39
C ARG A 94 7.65 -0.05 13.19
N LYS A 95 7.00 0.73 14.06
CA LYS A 95 5.94 0.25 14.97
C LYS A 95 4.55 0.23 14.33
N SER A 96 4.32 1.06 13.31
CA SER A 96 3.04 1.20 12.62
C SER A 96 3.23 1.50 11.13
N TYR A 97 2.32 0.99 10.31
CA TYR A 97 2.28 1.19 8.86
C TYR A 97 1.02 1.99 8.53
N ASP A 98 1.09 3.30 8.79
CA ASP A 98 -0.06 4.19 8.61
C ASP A 98 -0.05 4.79 7.20
N PHE A 99 -1.23 4.85 6.57
CA PHE A 99 -1.43 5.39 5.23
C PHE A 99 -2.38 6.57 5.29
N LEU A 100 -2.00 7.64 4.61
CA LEU A 100 -2.79 8.86 4.43
C LEU A 100 -3.30 8.91 3.00
N LEU A 101 -4.61 9.11 2.85
CA LEU A 101 -5.30 9.27 1.58
C LEU A 101 -5.97 10.65 1.55
N THR A 102 -5.97 11.28 0.39
CA THR A 102 -6.76 12.49 0.13
C THR A 102 -7.92 12.16 -0.79
N GLU A 103 -9.03 12.88 -0.69
CA GLU A 103 -10.13 12.74 -1.64
C GLU A 103 -9.68 13.19 -3.04
N SER A 104 -10.11 12.45 -4.06
CA SER A 104 -9.76 12.73 -5.45
C SER A 104 -11.00 12.70 -6.34
N GLU A 105 -11.35 13.86 -6.87
CA GLU A 105 -12.46 13.97 -7.82
C GLU A 105 -12.15 13.23 -9.13
N ARG A 106 -10.88 13.08 -9.50
CA ARG A 106 -10.47 12.38 -10.72
C ARG A 106 -10.87 10.90 -10.73
N THR A 107 -10.81 10.24 -9.56
CA THR A 107 -11.14 8.82 -9.42
C THR A 107 -12.57 8.59 -8.92
N LYS A 108 -13.31 9.65 -8.60
CA LYS A 108 -14.71 9.65 -8.18
C LYS A 108 -15.68 9.70 -9.35
N SER A 109 -15.27 10.30 -10.47
CA SER A 109 -16.10 10.45 -11.66
C SER A 109 -16.48 9.10 -12.25
N GLU A 110 -17.70 8.96 -12.75
CA GLU A 110 -18.13 7.80 -13.54
C GLU A 110 -17.42 7.75 -14.90
N GLU A 111 -17.03 8.90 -15.44
CA GLU A 111 -16.24 9.04 -16.67
C GLU A 111 -14.84 9.54 -16.33
N HIS A 112 -13.83 8.79 -16.73
CA HIS A 112 -12.43 9.19 -16.57
C HIS A 112 -11.56 8.61 -17.69
N SER A 113 -10.45 9.30 -17.96
CA SER A 113 -9.41 8.83 -18.85
C SER A 113 -8.30 8.12 -18.07
N PHE A 114 -7.54 7.27 -18.75
CA PHE A 114 -6.31 6.71 -18.24
C PHE A 114 -5.21 6.75 -19.29
N VAL A 115 -3.96 6.65 -18.87
CA VAL A 115 -2.80 6.53 -19.76
C VAL A 115 -2.30 5.11 -19.70
N GLN A 116 -2.08 4.50 -20.86
CA GLN A 116 -1.36 3.24 -20.98
C GLN A 116 -0.03 3.50 -21.66
N ILE A 117 1.04 2.97 -21.07
CA ILE A 117 2.40 2.97 -21.62
C ILE A 117 2.97 1.56 -21.57
N THR A 118 3.93 1.30 -22.45
CA THR A 118 4.66 0.04 -22.54
C THR A 118 6.05 0.30 -23.11
N ASP A 119 6.93 -0.68 -23.06
CA ASP A 119 8.23 -0.69 -23.78
C ASP A 119 9.05 0.59 -23.51
N THR A 120 9.10 1.01 -22.26
CA THR A 120 9.85 2.23 -21.90
C THR A 120 11.36 2.04 -21.89
N GLU A 121 11.81 0.79 -21.79
CA GLU A 121 13.21 0.36 -21.97
C GLU A 121 14.23 1.27 -21.29
N VAL A 122 14.00 1.62 -20.02
CA VAL A 122 14.86 2.56 -19.29
C VAL A 122 16.29 2.01 -19.22
N THR A 123 17.23 2.71 -19.87
CA THR A 123 18.65 2.40 -19.86
C THR A 123 19.45 3.62 -19.40
N GLY A 124 20.06 3.56 -18.21
CA GLY A 124 21.04 4.57 -17.77
C GLY A 124 20.55 6.01 -17.58
N GLY A 125 19.25 6.27 -17.71
CA GLY A 125 18.65 7.58 -17.47
C GLY A 125 17.24 7.70 -18.04
N MET A 126 16.45 8.61 -17.47
CA MET A 126 15.12 8.90 -17.98
C MET A 126 15.22 9.75 -19.25
N GLY A 127 14.71 9.23 -20.38
CA GLY A 127 14.65 9.94 -21.63
C GLY A 127 13.69 11.16 -21.58
N ARG A 128 13.77 12.02 -22.61
CA ARG A 128 12.88 13.20 -22.77
C ARG A 128 11.40 12.81 -22.71
N TRP A 129 11.03 11.62 -23.15
CA TRP A 129 9.67 11.11 -23.13
C TRP A 129 9.03 11.14 -21.72
N VAL A 130 9.81 10.99 -20.64
CA VAL A 130 9.31 11.08 -19.26
C VAL A 130 8.80 12.48 -18.97
N THR A 131 9.54 13.52 -19.38
CA THR A 131 9.12 14.91 -19.22
C THR A 131 7.85 15.20 -20.03
N ASP A 132 7.79 14.69 -21.26
CA ASP A 132 6.63 14.86 -22.13
C ASP A 132 5.39 14.14 -21.54
N LEU A 133 5.57 12.93 -21.02
CA LEU A 133 4.53 12.18 -20.32
C LEU A 133 4.05 12.91 -19.05
N GLN A 134 4.98 13.42 -18.23
CA GLN A 134 4.64 14.20 -17.04
C GLN A 134 3.82 15.46 -17.41
N GLN A 135 4.21 16.15 -18.47
CA GLN A 135 3.47 17.32 -18.95
C GLN A 135 2.08 16.94 -19.45
N TYR A 136 1.96 15.84 -20.18
CA TYR A 136 0.67 15.29 -20.63
C TYR A 136 -0.24 14.96 -19.44
N ILE A 137 0.27 14.19 -18.46
CA ILE A 137 -0.48 13.81 -17.25
C ILE A 137 -0.94 15.07 -16.48
N LYS A 138 -0.09 16.08 -16.40
CA LYS A 138 -0.43 17.34 -15.72
C LYS A 138 -1.56 18.10 -16.42
N ASN A 139 -1.59 18.09 -17.75
CA ASN A 139 -2.59 18.79 -18.55
C ASN A 139 -3.92 18.04 -18.59
N GLU A 140 -3.88 16.76 -18.94
CA GLU A 140 -5.07 15.92 -19.17
C GLU A 140 -5.66 15.32 -17.88
N LYS A 141 -4.86 15.27 -16.81
CA LYS A 141 -5.26 14.80 -15.47
C LYS A 141 -5.95 13.43 -15.50
N PRO A 142 -5.36 12.40 -16.16
CA PRO A 142 -5.94 11.07 -16.17
C PRO A 142 -6.10 10.53 -14.76
N ALA A 143 -7.06 9.62 -14.54
CA ALA A 143 -7.32 9.03 -13.24
C ALA A 143 -6.15 8.15 -12.77
N PHE A 144 -5.53 7.42 -13.70
CA PHE A 144 -4.38 6.54 -13.41
C PHE A 144 -3.54 6.29 -14.66
N LEU A 145 -2.37 5.68 -14.43
CA LEU A 145 -1.48 5.21 -15.49
C LEU A 145 -1.28 3.70 -15.33
N ILE A 146 -1.32 2.97 -16.45
CA ILE A 146 -0.98 1.55 -16.52
C ILE A 146 0.30 1.39 -17.32
N HIS A 147 1.28 0.68 -16.75
CA HIS A 147 2.46 0.22 -17.47
C HIS A 147 2.32 -1.28 -17.75
N THR A 148 2.34 -1.68 -19.02
CA THR A 148 2.03 -3.05 -19.43
C THR A 148 3.26 -3.94 -19.69
N GLY A 149 4.45 -3.45 -19.39
CA GLY A 149 5.66 -4.28 -19.43
C GLY A 149 6.84 -3.60 -20.13
N ASP A 150 7.94 -4.33 -20.20
CA ASP A 150 9.22 -3.89 -20.75
C ASP A 150 9.69 -2.54 -20.21
N ILE A 151 9.72 -2.44 -18.88
CA ILE A 151 10.11 -1.23 -18.16
C ILE A 151 11.59 -0.92 -18.38
N CYS A 152 12.45 -1.94 -18.38
CA CYS A 152 13.89 -1.79 -18.54
C CYS A 152 14.53 -3.02 -19.18
N TYR A 153 15.68 -2.84 -19.83
CA TYR A 153 16.51 -3.96 -20.29
C TYR A 153 17.15 -4.72 -19.13
N GLU A 154 17.53 -5.98 -19.36
CA GLU A 154 18.21 -6.84 -18.39
C GLU A 154 19.37 -6.16 -17.63
N PRO A 155 20.25 -5.34 -18.26
CA PRO A 155 21.24 -4.54 -17.53
C PRO A 155 20.63 -3.52 -16.56
N GLY A 156 19.37 -3.10 -16.78
CA GLY A 156 18.65 -2.20 -15.89
C GLY A 156 18.10 -2.88 -14.62
N LEU A 157 17.92 -4.20 -14.61
CA LEU A 157 17.50 -4.95 -13.43
C LEU A 157 18.47 -4.85 -12.26
N THR A 158 19.77 -4.70 -12.56
CA THR A 158 20.80 -4.46 -11.55
C THR A 158 20.68 -3.10 -10.88
N MET A 159 20.09 -2.11 -11.54
CA MET A 159 19.87 -0.77 -10.97
C MET A 159 18.61 -0.66 -10.12
N HIS A 160 17.62 -1.57 -10.30
CA HIS A 160 16.43 -1.63 -9.45
C HIS A 160 16.66 -2.33 -8.10
N ASN A 161 17.81 -3.01 -7.94
CA ASN A 161 18.17 -3.73 -6.73
C ASN A 161 19.15 -2.97 -5.82
N GLN A 162 19.49 -1.73 -6.15
CA GLN A 162 20.26 -0.80 -5.32
C GLN A 162 19.34 0.27 -4.72
#